data_25517c705c2abebe893785fcecf17609
#
_entry.id   25517c705c2abebe893785fcecf17609
#
_cell.length_a   1.000
_cell.length_b   1.000
_cell.length_c   1.000
_cell.angle_alpha   90.00
_cell.angle_beta   90.00
_cell.angle_gamma   90.00
#
_symmetry.space_group_name_H-M   'P 1'
#
loop_
_entity.id
_entity.type
_entity.pdbx_description
1 polymer ?
#
loop_
_entity_poly.entity_id
_entity_poly.type
_entity_poly.pdbx_seq_one_letter_code
_entity_poly.pdbx_strand_id
1 'polypeptide(L)'
;TLSLHDALPIWIVPDVVMTREPGGTALGRSLRTLLLDSDADTQLGARAELLLYAADRAQHVEEVIRPALEAGSWVLCDRFIDSTVAYQGYGRGLSLSLIEQLNAIATEGMAGHLTFWLQLDAAQGLSRSRTRGQLDRMEQTSLTFHQQVQQGFETLAERHPDRIVAIDAAQTETAVA
;
A
#
# COMPACT_ATOMS: atom_id res chain seq x y z
N THR A 1 4.16 0.17 15.03
CA THR A 1 3.88 -0.49 13.73
C THR A 1 3.81 -1.97 13.98
N LEU A 2 2.58 -2.53 13.95
CA LEU A 2 2.41 -3.96 13.86
C LEU A 2 3.18 -4.43 12.63
N SER A 3 4.18 -5.25 12.84
CA SER A 3 4.79 -6.01 11.75
C SER A 3 3.75 -7.01 11.26
N LEU A 4 3.63 -7.20 9.93
CA LEU A 4 2.83 -8.30 9.38
C LEU A 4 3.21 -9.67 9.98
N HIS A 5 4.41 -9.81 10.53
CA HIS A 5 4.86 -11.00 11.26
C HIS A 5 4.09 -11.28 12.54
N ASP A 6 3.51 -10.25 13.18
CA ASP A 6 2.83 -10.38 14.46
C ASP A 6 1.31 -10.63 14.30
N ALA A 7 0.78 -10.47 13.07
CA ALA A 7 -0.66 -10.44 12.81
C ALA A 7 -1.28 -11.81 12.46
N LEU A 8 -0.48 -12.85 12.16
CA LEU A 8 -1.00 -14.17 11.79
C LEU A 8 -0.28 -15.31 12.52
N PRO A 9 -1.02 -16.33 12.94
CA PRO A 9 -0.42 -17.57 13.40
C PRO A 9 0.20 -18.33 12.21
N ILE A 10 1.45 -17.96 11.86
CA ILE A 10 2.25 -18.48 10.74
C ILE A 10 2.32 -20.01 10.71
N TRP A 11 2.07 -20.66 11.84
CA TRP A 11 2.05 -22.12 11.97
C TRP A 11 0.78 -22.79 11.37
N ILE A 12 -0.22 -22.03 10.93
CA ILE A 12 -1.43 -22.58 10.27
C ILE A 12 -1.26 -22.64 8.74
N VAL A 13 -0.37 -21.82 8.17
CA VAL A 13 -0.16 -21.74 6.72
C VAL A 13 1.29 -22.14 6.43
N PRO A 14 1.53 -23.29 5.74
CA PRO A 14 2.88 -23.85 5.61
C PRO A 14 3.84 -22.96 4.80
N ASP A 15 3.35 -22.22 3.79
CA ASP A 15 4.17 -21.39 2.90
C ASP A 15 3.55 -20.00 2.73
N VAL A 16 4.14 -18.99 3.39
CA VAL A 16 3.73 -17.60 3.32
C VAL A 16 4.88 -16.73 2.79
N VAL A 17 4.67 -16.07 1.67
CA VAL A 17 5.58 -15.04 1.15
C VAL A 17 5.12 -13.67 1.64
N MET A 18 5.96 -13.04 2.46
CA MET A 18 5.73 -11.67 2.92
C MET A 18 6.47 -10.68 2.04
N THR A 19 5.76 -9.68 1.54
CA THR A 19 6.30 -8.69 0.61
C THR A 19 5.65 -7.33 0.79
N ARG A 20 6.04 -6.34 -0.02
CA ARG A 20 5.51 -4.97 0.07
C ARG A 20 5.66 -4.19 -1.22
N GLU A 21 4.86 -3.15 -1.38
CA GLU A 21 5.00 -2.12 -2.43
C GLU A 21 5.10 -0.69 -1.85
N PRO A 22 6.07 0.11 -2.36
CA PRO A 22 7.12 -0.26 -3.29
C PRO A 22 8.26 -0.99 -2.58
N GLY A 23 9.02 -1.80 -3.35
CA GLY A 23 10.30 -2.35 -2.87
C GLY A 23 10.38 -3.87 -2.71
N GLY A 24 9.43 -4.63 -3.25
CA GLY A 24 9.42 -6.10 -3.21
C GLY A 24 10.51 -6.76 -4.06
N THR A 25 11.06 -6.07 -5.07
CA THR A 25 12.06 -6.57 -5.99
C THR A 25 13.36 -5.74 -5.96
N ALA A 26 14.38 -6.12 -6.71
CA ALA A 26 15.62 -5.33 -6.86
C ALA A 26 15.30 -3.96 -7.50
N LEU A 27 14.53 -3.95 -8.61
CA LEU A 27 14.06 -2.72 -9.23
C LEU A 27 13.18 -1.93 -8.26
N GLY A 28 12.26 -2.60 -7.57
CA GLY A 28 11.36 -1.99 -6.60
C GLY A 28 12.11 -1.27 -5.48
N ARG A 29 13.21 -1.79 -4.99
CA ARG A 29 14.02 -1.10 -3.96
C ARG A 29 14.61 0.22 -4.48
N SER A 30 15.07 0.25 -5.73
CA SER A 30 15.54 1.49 -6.37
C SER A 30 14.40 2.50 -6.56
N LEU A 31 13.24 2.03 -7.01
CA LEU A 31 12.04 2.87 -7.15
C LEU A 31 11.54 3.39 -5.79
N ARG A 32 11.61 2.57 -4.74
CA ARG A 32 11.26 2.99 -3.39
C ARG A 32 12.09 4.17 -2.91
N THR A 33 13.40 4.13 -3.14
CA THR A 33 14.29 5.28 -2.83
C THR A 33 13.84 6.53 -3.57
N LEU A 34 13.58 6.46 -4.87
CA LEU A 34 13.09 7.60 -5.65
C LEU A 34 11.72 8.11 -5.19
N LEU A 35 10.83 7.22 -4.76
CA LEU A 35 9.46 7.55 -4.38
C LEU A 35 9.35 8.12 -2.96
N LEU A 36 10.17 7.63 -2.02
CA LEU A 36 9.98 7.88 -0.59
C LEU A 36 11.11 8.69 0.06
N ASP A 37 12.28 8.82 -0.59
CA ASP A 37 13.38 9.60 -0.04
C ASP A 37 12.99 11.08 0.06
N SER A 38 13.01 11.61 1.28
CA SER A 38 12.67 13.00 1.55
C SER A 38 13.80 13.98 1.20
N ASP A 39 15.02 13.48 1.09
CA ASP A 39 16.22 14.29 0.85
C ASP A 39 16.58 14.35 -0.65
N ALA A 40 15.83 13.65 -1.51
CA ALA A 40 16.02 13.70 -2.94
C ALA A 40 15.62 15.08 -3.49
N ASP A 41 16.54 15.76 -4.20
CA ASP A 41 16.27 17.01 -4.94
C ASP A 41 15.19 16.84 -6.04
N THR A 42 14.64 15.64 -6.18
CA THR A 42 13.72 15.28 -7.24
C THR A 42 12.28 15.57 -6.84
N GLN A 43 11.73 16.66 -7.34
CA GLN A 43 10.30 16.90 -7.26
C GLN A 43 9.54 15.99 -8.24
N LEU A 44 8.89 14.94 -7.73
CA LEU A 44 8.06 14.07 -8.54
C LEU A 44 6.68 14.69 -8.77
N GLY A 45 6.33 14.90 -10.05
CA GLY A 45 4.95 15.22 -10.42
C GLY A 45 4.02 14.01 -10.21
N ALA A 46 2.73 14.27 -9.90
CA ALA A 46 1.77 13.22 -9.55
C ALA A 46 1.65 12.09 -10.60
N ARG A 47 1.74 12.42 -11.90
CA ARG A 47 1.72 11.40 -12.97
C ARG A 47 2.99 10.54 -13.00
N ALA A 48 4.16 11.14 -12.78
CA ALA A 48 5.42 10.40 -12.70
C ALA A 48 5.41 9.46 -11.47
N GLU A 49 4.95 9.95 -10.32
CA GLU A 49 4.74 9.16 -9.10
C GLU A 49 3.85 7.94 -9.38
N LEU A 50 2.68 8.14 -10.02
CA LEU A 50 1.77 7.06 -10.38
C LEU A 50 2.41 6.02 -11.30
N LEU A 51 3.15 6.45 -12.33
CA LEU A 51 3.81 5.55 -13.27
C LEU A 51 4.94 4.74 -12.61
N LEU A 52 5.67 5.33 -11.67
CA LEU A 52 6.70 4.62 -10.91
C LEU A 52 6.10 3.56 -9.98
N TYR A 53 4.97 3.85 -9.33
CA TYR A 53 4.24 2.83 -8.56
C TYR A 53 3.71 1.70 -9.45
N ALA A 54 3.22 2.03 -10.65
CA ALA A 54 2.76 1.01 -11.61
C ALA A 54 3.93 0.13 -12.11
N ALA A 55 5.10 0.73 -12.37
CA ALA A 55 6.30 -0.01 -12.78
C ALA A 55 6.83 -0.94 -11.68
N ASP A 56 6.86 -0.45 -10.42
CA ASP A 56 7.20 -1.27 -9.25
C ASP A 56 6.27 -2.48 -9.15
N ARG A 57 4.96 -2.25 -9.24
CA ARG A 57 3.93 -3.29 -9.17
C ARG A 57 4.06 -4.33 -10.27
N ALA A 58 4.25 -3.91 -11.51
CA ALA A 58 4.40 -4.82 -12.64
C ALA A 58 5.57 -5.80 -12.42
N GLN A 59 6.73 -5.28 -12.04
CA GLN A 59 7.91 -6.10 -11.74
C GLN A 59 7.67 -7.01 -10.53
N HIS A 60 6.98 -6.49 -9.50
CA HIS A 60 6.70 -7.23 -8.27
C HIS A 60 5.72 -8.39 -8.52
N VAL A 61 4.70 -8.17 -9.33
CA VAL A 61 3.77 -9.25 -9.72
C VAL A 61 4.48 -10.33 -10.51
N GLU A 62 5.34 -9.95 -11.45
CA GLU A 62 6.05 -10.88 -12.33
C GLU A 62 7.12 -11.70 -11.58
N GLU A 63 7.94 -11.06 -10.73
CA GLU A 63 9.06 -11.71 -10.07
C GLU A 63 8.72 -12.41 -8.77
N VAL A 64 7.69 -11.96 -8.03
CA VAL A 64 7.42 -12.42 -6.66
C VAL A 64 6.02 -12.97 -6.48
N ILE A 65 4.98 -12.16 -6.80
CA ILE A 65 3.62 -12.53 -6.42
C ILE A 65 3.14 -13.73 -7.22
N ARG A 66 3.22 -13.66 -8.55
CA ARG A 66 2.75 -14.73 -9.44
C ARG A 66 3.49 -16.05 -9.20
N PRO A 67 4.84 -16.10 -9.16
CA PRO A 67 5.56 -17.33 -8.89
C PRO A 67 5.22 -17.94 -7.53
N ALA A 68 5.03 -17.12 -6.50
CA ALA A 68 4.63 -17.61 -5.17
C ALA A 68 3.23 -18.24 -5.19
N LEU A 69 2.26 -17.60 -5.84
CA LEU A 69 0.89 -18.12 -5.97
C LEU A 69 0.85 -19.39 -6.82
N GLU A 70 1.62 -19.47 -7.90
CA GLU A 70 1.75 -20.67 -8.76
C GLU A 70 2.40 -21.83 -8.00
N ALA A 71 3.29 -21.54 -7.05
CA ALA A 71 3.86 -22.54 -6.15
C ALA A 71 2.90 -22.97 -5.02
N GLY A 72 1.69 -22.39 -4.94
CA GLY A 72 0.69 -22.68 -3.91
C GLY A 72 0.91 -21.95 -2.60
N SER A 73 1.83 -20.99 -2.53
CA SER A 73 2.09 -20.16 -1.36
C SER A 73 1.01 -19.09 -1.17
N TRP A 74 0.80 -18.67 0.06
CA TRP A 74 0.07 -17.45 0.37
C TRP A 74 0.99 -16.23 0.21
N VAL A 75 0.43 -15.13 -0.27
CA VAL A 75 1.17 -13.86 -0.39
C VAL A 75 0.52 -12.82 0.50
N LEU A 76 1.29 -12.27 1.42
CA LEU A 76 0.93 -11.13 2.26
C LEU A 76 1.71 -9.90 1.78
N CYS A 77 1.01 -8.96 1.20
CA CYS A 77 1.63 -7.77 0.63
C CYS A 77 1.25 -6.52 1.44
N ASP A 78 2.24 -5.83 2.01
CA ASP A 78 2.04 -4.51 2.59
C ASP A 78 1.89 -3.49 1.45
N ARG A 79 0.65 -3.02 1.24
CA ARG A 79 0.16 -2.18 0.13
C ARG A 79 0.11 -2.92 -1.21
N PHE A 80 -0.95 -2.63 -1.95
CA PHE A 80 -1.18 -3.10 -3.32
C PHE A 80 -2.05 -2.07 -4.06
N ILE A 81 -2.86 -2.50 -5.02
CA ILE A 81 -3.69 -1.63 -5.90
C ILE A 81 -4.54 -0.62 -5.13
N ASP A 82 -5.13 -0.98 -3.99
CA ASP A 82 -5.99 -0.11 -3.19
C ASP A 82 -5.23 1.13 -2.68
N SER A 83 -3.95 0.97 -2.33
CA SER A 83 -3.10 2.10 -1.95
C SER A 83 -2.94 3.10 -3.08
N THR A 84 -2.77 2.66 -4.33
CA THR A 84 -2.66 3.56 -5.48
C THR A 84 -3.96 4.34 -5.71
N VAL A 85 -5.11 3.67 -5.59
CA VAL A 85 -6.41 4.35 -5.69
C VAL A 85 -6.55 5.42 -4.61
N ALA A 86 -6.23 5.10 -3.36
CA ALA A 86 -6.35 6.04 -2.25
C ALA A 86 -5.33 7.20 -2.37
N TYR A 87 -4.04 6.91 -2.58
CA TYR A 87 -2.99 7.93 -2.57
C TYR A 87 -2.95 8.76 -3.86
N GLN A 88 -2.88 8.12 -5.03
CA GLN A 88 -2.76 8.84 -6.29
C GLN A 88 -4.13 9.29 -6.84
N GLY A 89 -5.19 8.52 -6.58
CA GLY A 89 -6.55 8.89 -6.95
C GLY A 89 -7.11 10.00 -6.06
N TYR A 90 -7.45 9.67 -4.84
CA TYR A 90 -8.06 10.61 -3.91
C TYR A 90 -7.07 11.65 -3.41
N GLY A 91 -5.87 11.24 -2.97
CA GLY A 91 -4.86 12.14 -2.42
C GLY A 91 -4.28 13.12 -3.45
N ARG A 92 -3.90 12.66 -4.64
CA ARG A 92 -3.35 13.51 -5.73
C ARG A 92 -4.39 14.02 -6.71
N GLY A 93 -5.64 13.55 -6.64
CA GLY A 93 -6.72 13.97 -7.55
C GLY A 93 -6.58 13.46 -8.98
N LEU A 94 -5.87 12.34 -9.20
CA LEU A 94 -5.75 11.74 -10.52
C LEU A 94 -7.01 10.93 -10.88
N SER A 95 -7.28 10.78 -12.19
CA SER A 95 -8.42 10.04 -12.69
C SER A 95 -8.43 8.59 -12.19
N LEU A 96 -9.50 8.18 -11.50
CA LEU A 96 -9.66 6.81 -11.02
C LEU A 96 -9.68 5.80 -12.18
N SER A 97 -10.31 6.15 -13.32
CA SER A 97 -10.34 5.28 -14.49
C SER A 97 -8.95 5.04 -15.09
N LEU A 98 -8.08 6.06 -15.07
CA LEU A 98 -6.68 5.92 -15.50
C LEU A 98 -5.93 4.98 -14.53
N ILE A 99 -6.15 5.13 -13.23
CA ILE A 99 -5.50 4.30 -12.20
C ILE A 99 -5.97 2.84 -12.34
N GLU A 100 -7.26 2.60 -12.56
CA GLU A 100 -7.80 1.27 -12.80
C GLU A 100 -7.16 0.60 -14.01
N GLN A 101 -7.02 1.32 -15.13
CA GLN A 101 -6.35 0.81 -16.33
C GLN A 101 -4.88 0.48 -16.07
N LEU A 102 -4.14 1.37 -15.40
CA LEU A 102 -2.73 1.14 -15.05
C LEU A 102 -2.57 -0.03 -14.08
N ASN A 103 -3.45 -0.15 -13.09
CA ASN A 103 -3.45 -1.30 -12.19
C ASN A 103 -3.71 -2.59 -12.96
N ALA A 104 -4.70 -2.61 -13.87
CA ALA A 104 -4.99 -3.79 -14.70
C ALA A 104 -3.79 -4.19 -15.57
N ILE A 105 -3.09 -3.22 -16.17
CA ILE A 105 -1.86 -3.47 -16.93
C ILE A 105 -0.76 -4.03 -16.03
N ALA A 106 -0.50 -3.36 -14.89
CA ALA A 106 0.59 -3.73 -13.99
C ALA A 106 0.41 -5.08 -13.30
N THR A 107 -0.84 -5.52 -13.11
CA THR A 107 -1.16 -6.78 -12.42
C THR A 107 -1.63 -7.89 -13.36
N GLU A 108 -1.78 -7.59 -14.67
CA GLU A 108 -2.46 -8.47 -15.63
C GLU A 108 -3.86 -8.90 -15.13
N GLY A 109 -4.56 -7.96 -14.50
CA GLY A 109 -5.89 -8.17 -13.94
C GLY A 109 -5.93 -8.88 -12.58
N MET A 110 -4.78 -9.19 -11.98
CA MET A 110 -4.73 -9.75 -10.63
C MET A 110 -5.17 -8.73 -9.59
N ALA A 111 -6.01 -9.16 -8.65
CA ALA A 111 -6.44 -8.38 -7.49
C ALA A 111 -6.20 -9.16 -6.20
N GLY A 112 -6.07 -8.47 -5.08
CA GLY A 112 -6.02 -9.11 -3.77
C GLY A 112 -7.35 -9.79 -3.44
N HIS A 113 -7.31 -10.99 -2.87
CA HIS A 113 -8.51 -11.71 -2.42
C HIS A 113 -9.11 -11.07 -1.17
N LEU A 114 -8.26 -10.55 -0.29
CA LEU A 114 -8.64 -9.88 0.95
C LEU A 114 -7.67 -8.73 1.24
N THR A 115 -8.20 -7.62 1.70
CA THR A 115 -7.44 -6.46 2.16
C THR A 115 -7.85 -6.12 3.58
N PHE A 116 -6.91 -6.09 4.50
CA PHE A 116 -7.10 -5.50 5.83
C PHE A 116 -6.71 -4.02 5.77
N TRP A 117 -7.69 -3.15 6.00
CA TRP A 117 -7.43 -1.74 6.12
C TRP A 117 -7.35 -1.33 7.58
N LEU A 118 -6.15 -1.03 8.07
CA LEU A 118 -5.91 -0.51 9.41
C LEU A 118 -6.40 0.94 9.47
N GLN A 119 -7.66 1.10 9.88
CA GLN A 119 -8.34 2.40 9.94
C GLN A 119 -7.82 3.22 11.12
N LEU A 120 -7.29 4.39 10.82
CA LEU A 120 -6.81 5.34 11.80
C LEU A 120 -7.09 6.76 11.29
N ASP A 121 -7.55 7.65 12.19
CA ASP A 121 -7.70 9.06 11.87
C ASP A 121 -6.39 9.66 11.33
N ALA A 122 -6.48 10.46 10.28
CA ALA A 122 -5.33 11.00 9.56
C ALA A 122 -4.40 11.84 10.47
N ALA A 123 -4.95 12.63 11.39
CA ALA A 123 -4.16 13.43 12.32
C ALA A 123 -3.45 12.54 13.36
N GLN A 124 -4.12 11.49 13.84
CA GLN A 124 -3.50 10.51 14.73
C GLN A 124 -2.38 9.73 14.03
N GLY A 125 -2.61 9.30 12.78
CA GLY A 125 -1.62 8.62 11.95
C GLY A 125 -0.36 9.46 11.77
N LEU A 126 -0.51 10.73 11.38
CA LEU A 126 0.62 11.66 11.23
C LEU A 126 1.34 11.92 12.57
N SER A 127 0.61 12.00 13.68
CA SER A 127 1.22 12.14 15.00
C SER A 127 2.10 10.93 15.36
N ARG A 128 1.61 9.70 15.09
CA ARG A 128 2.38 8.46 15.30
C ARG A 128 3.63 8.40 14.41
N SER A 129 3.52 8.79 13.12
CA SER A 129 4.67 8.82 12.22
C SER A 129 5.76 9.79 12.72
N ARG A 130 5.39 10.98 13.19
CA ARG A 130 6.33 11.97 13.75
C ARG A 130 7.07 11.46 14.99
N THR A 131 6.43 10.66 15.84
CA THR A 131 7.09 10.09 17.03
C THR A 131 8.02 8.92 16.68
N ARG A 132 7.85 8.28 15.54
CA ARG A 132 8.67 7.16 15.07
C ARG A 132 10.05 7.59 14.55
N GLY A 133 10.20 8.84 14.08
CA GLY A 133 11.47 9.39 13.59
C GLY A 133 11.35 10.15 12.28
N GLN A 134 12.31 9.96 11.36
CA GLN A 134 12.33 10.67 10.09
C GLN A 134 11.13 10.29 9.22
N LEU A 135 10.39 11.31 8.76
CA LEU A 135 9.24 11.16 7.89
C LEU A 135 9.69 10.94 6.44
N ASP A 136 9.06 10.00 5.76
CA ASP A 136 9.22 9.86 4.32
C ASP A 136 8.50 10.98 3.54
N ARG A 137 8.74 11.05 2.22
CA ARG A 137 8.17 12.08 1.34
C ARG A 137 6.63 12.09 1.37
N MET A 138 5.99 10.94 1.51
CA MET A 138 4.53 10.85 1.58
C MET A 138 4.00 11.31 2.93
N GLU A 139 4.68 10.95 4.02
CA GLU A 139 4.35 11.36 5.38
C GLU A 139 4.55 12.87 5.62
N GLN A 140 5.41 13.53 4.83
CA GLN A 140 5.62 14.99 4.87
C GLN A 140 4.52 15.79 4.17
N THR A 141 3.57 15.15 3.50
CA THR A 141 2.46 15.85 2.83
C THR A 141 1.48 16.46 3.84
N SER A 142 0.57 17.31 3.36
CA SER A 142 -0.38 18.03 4.22
C SER A 142 -1.38 17.09 4.89
N LEU A 143 -1.93 17.53 6.03
CA LEU A 143 -3.04 16.81 6.69
C LEU A 143 -4.23 16.62 5.74
N THR A 144 -4.54 17.63 4.92
CA THR A 144 -5.62 17.56 3.92
C THR A 144 -5.41 16.41 2.93
N PHE A 145 -4.16 16.21 2.47
CA PHE A 145 -3.82 15.07 1.62
C PHE A 145 -4.12 13.74 2.31
N HIS A 146 -3.70 13.58 3.57
CA HIS A 146 -3.95 12.35 4.33
C HIS A 146 -5.45 12.12 4.62
N GLN A 147 -6.22 13.19 4.82
CA GLN A 147 -7.68 13.08 4.94
C GLN A 147 -8.33 12.62 3.63
N GLN A 148 -7.85 13.11 2.48
CA GLN A 148 -8.30 12.62 1.17
C GLN A 148 -7.94 11.15 0.95
N VAL A 149 -6.74 10.74 1.34
CA VAL A 149 -6.32 9.31 1.30
C VAL A 149 -7.22 8.45 2.18
N GLN A 150 -7.51 8.90 3.41
CA GLN A 150 -8.44 8.23 4.32
C GLN A 150 -9.82 8.07 3.67
N GLN A 151 -10.38 9.14 3.11
CA GLN A 151 -11.65 9.11 2.38
C GLN A 151 -11.62 8.12 1.21
N GLY A 152 -10.47 8.00 0.53
CA GLY A 152 -10.27 7.01 -0.53
C GLY A 152 -10.41 5.57 -0.03
N PHE A 153 -9.78 5.23 1.08
CA PHE A 153 -9.91 3.90 1.69
C PHE A 153 -11.33 3.64 2.23
N GLU A 154 -11.99 4.63 2.83
CA GLU A 154 -13.40 4.54 3.27
C GLU A 154 -14.29 4.19 2.09
N THR A 155 -14.18 4.93 0.98
CA THR A 155 -14.95 4.68 -0.22
C THR A 155 -14.67 3.30 -0.84
N LEU A 156 -13.41 2.86 -0.82
CA LEU A 156 -13.03 1.52 -1.30
C LEU A 156 -13.65 0.41 -0.43
N ALA A 157 -13.62 0.55 0.89
CA ALA A 157 -14.21 -0.41 1.82
C ALA A 157 -15.75 -0.49 1.65
N GLU A 158 -16.42 0.64 1.46
CA GLU A 158 -17.87 0.69 1.17
C GLU A 158 -18.23 0.03 -0.16
N ARG A 159 -17.40 0.18 -1.19
CA ARG A 159 -17.62 -0.40 -2.52
C ARG A 159 -17.29 -1.88 -2.62
N HIS A 160 -16.38 -2.36 -1.78
CA HIS A 160 -15.87 -3.73 -1.81
C HIS A 160 -15.91 -4.39 -0.43
N PRO A 161 -17.08 -4.43 0.24
CA PRO A 161 -17.21 -4.94 1.62
C PRO A 161 -16.86 -6.42 1.75
N ASP A 162 -16.99 -7.19 0.67
CA ASP A 162 -16.62 -8.62 0.65
C ASP A 162 -15.10 -8.86 0.56
N ARG A 163 -14.33 -7.82 0.22
CA ARG A 163 -12.88 -7.91 -0.01
C ARG A 163 -12.07 -7.04 0.95
N ILE A 164 -12.60 -5.90 1.39
CA ILE A 164 -11.87 -4.95 2.24
C ILE A 164 -12.50 -4.94 3.62
N VAL A 165 -11.72 -5.37 4.62
CA VAL A 165 -12.11 -5.38 6.03
C VAL A 165 -11.42 -4.23 6.75
N ALA A 166 -12.22 -3.30 7.29
CA ALA A 166 -11.71 -2.22 8.13
C ALA A 166 -11.45 -2.74 9.56
N ILE A 167 -10.26 -2.48 10.07
CA ILE A 167 -9.83 -2.81 11.43
C ILE A 167 -9.50 -1.51 12.16
N ASP A 168 -10.15 -1.26 13.29
CA ASP A 168 -9.88 -0.08 14.12
C ASP A 168 -8.47 -0.14 14.72
N ALA A 169 -7.54 0.61 14.09
CA ALA A 169 -6.15 0.72 14.51
C ALA A 169 -5.90 1.81 15.57
N ALA A 170 -6.94 2.46 16.09
CA ALA A 170 -6.82 3.33 17.27
C ALA A 170 -6.62 2.54 18.57
N GLN A 171 -6.97 1.27 18.56
CA GLN A 171 -6.80 0.34 19.68
C GLN A 171 -5.31 0.01 19.93
N THR A 172 -5.05 -0.77 21.01
CA THR A 172 -3.71 -1.27 21.32
C THR A 172 -3.26 -2.31 20.27
N GLU A 173 -1.96 -2.47 20.09
CA GLU A 173 -1.41 -3.47 19.15
C GLU A 173 -1.96 -4.88 19.42
N THR A 174 -2.05 -5.27 20.70
CA THR A 174 -2.60 -6.57 21.10
C THR A 174 -4.10 -6.73 20.78
N ALA A 175 -4.85 -5.65 20.71
CA ALA A 175 -6.29 -5.72 20.38
C ALA A 175 -6.53 -5.71 18.85
N VAL A 176 -5.55 -5.20 18.09
CA VAL A 176 -5.58 -5.18 16.62
C VAL A 176 -5.08 -6.51 16.03
N ALA A 177 -4.13 -7.18 16.69
CA ALA A 177 -3.61 -8.50 16.31
C ALA A 177 -4.57 -9.63 16.68
#